data_423a543769d1b17a648e660a3fb2b7e1
#
_entry.id   423a543769d1b17a648e660a3fb2b7e1
#
_cell.length_a   1.000
_cell.length_b   1.000
_cell.length_c   1.000
_cell.angle_alpha   90.00
_cell.angle_beta   90.00
_cell.angle_gamma   90.00
#
_symmetry.space_group_name_H-M   'P 1'
#
loop_
_entity.id
_entity.type
_entity.pdbx_description
1 polymer ?
#
loop_
_entity_poly.entity_id
_entity_poly.type
_entity_poly.pdbx_seq_one_letter_code
_entity_poly.pdbx_strand_id
1 'polypeptide(L)'
;MLNRICGLLLFLGLLMVGTCVSAQLPIESYKNPQLPVEQRVADLLSRMTVEEKVGQLLCPLGWEMYEIKGETVTVSDKFKQLMKERHVGMLWATYRADPWTKKTLENGLNPALAAKAGNALQKYVMENTRLGIPIFLAEEAPHGHMAIGATVFPTGIGMAATWSPQLINEVGNAIGKEIRLQGGHISYGPVLDLTRDPRWSRVEETFGEDPVLTGRIGKAMVEGLGGGNLSQPYSRLATLKQFLAYGISESGQNGNPSFVGIRELHENFLPPFRQAIDAGALSVMTSYNSMDGIPCTANHSLLTGLLKNDWKFKGFVVSDLYSIEGIHQSHFVASTIEEAAIMALSAGVDVDLGGDAYMNIMNAVNTGRISNAVLDASVARVLRLKFEMGLFENPYVVPEKAKKEVRNDAHIALARKVAQASITLLKNDCSLLPLNKNISKVALIGPNADNCYNMLGDYTAPQEEKNVKT
;
A
#
# COMPACT_ATOMS: atom_id res chain seq x y z
N MET A 1 21.32 -50.60 -88.46
CA MET A 1 21.67 -51.50 -87.40
C MET A 1 21.27 -50.88 -86.07
N LEU A 2 20.23 -51.34 -85.64
CA LEU A 2 19.85 -52.11 -84.43
C LEU A 2 20.71 -51.75 -83.22
N ASN A 3 20.10 -51.19 -82.19
CA ASN A 3 19.77 -51.99 -81.01
C ASN A 3 18.85 -51.22 -80.04
N ARG A 4 17.84 -51.93 -79.59
CA ARG A 4 16.87 -51.60 -78.55
C ARG A 4 17.53 -51.66 -77.19
N ILE A 5 17.19 -50.73 -76.26
CA ILE A 5 17.24 -51.01 -74.82
C ILE A 5 15.99 -50.38 -74.17
N CYS A 6 15.25 -51.24 -73.47
CA CYS A 6 14.10 -50.94 -72.64
C CYS A 6 14.49 -50.03 -71.47
N GLY A 7 13.70 -48.96 -71.26
CA GLY A 7 13.79 -48.13 -70.03
C GLY A 7 12.74 -48.59 -69.00
N LEU A 8 13.24 -48.90 -67.83
CA LEU A 8 12.47 -49.27 -66.65
C LEU A 8 12.06 -47.97 -65.93
N LEU A 9 10.78 -47.66 -65.88
CA LEU A 9 10.22 -46.61 -65.11
C LEU A 9 10.10 -47.01 -63.64
N LEU A 10 10.98 -46.51 -62.76
CA LEU A 10 10.79 -46.57 -61.31
C LEU A 10 9.91 -45.44 -60.84
N PHE A 11 8.71 -45.75 -60.33
CA PHE A 11 7.87 -44.83 -59.59
C PHE A 11 8.39 -44.72 -58.16
N LEU A 12 9.04 -43.61 -57.81
CA LEU A 12 9.31 -43.23 -56.41
C LEU A 12 8.06 -42.59 -55.83
N GLY A 13 7.29 -43.31 -55.02
CA GLY A 13 6.27 -42.72 -54.21
C GLY A 13 6.88 -41.95 -53.03
N LEU A 14 6.79 -40.60 -53.05
CA LEU A 14 7.13 -39.78 -51.89
C LEU A 14 5.99 -39.89 -50.87
N LEU A 15 6.20 -40.67 -49.81
CA LEU A 15 5.35 -40.59 -48.61
C LEU A 15 5.68 -39.27 -47.91
N MET A 16 4.81 -38.27 -48.05
CA MET A 16 4.78 -37.10 -47.18
C MET A 16 4.24 -37.56 -45.81
N VAL A 17 5.15 -37.85 -44.90
CA VAL A 17 4.81 -37.94 -43.48
C VAL A 17 4.55 -36.52 -43.00
N GLY A 18 3.28 -36.12 -42.95
CA GLY A 18 2.88 -34.88 -42.30
C GLY A 18 3.18 -35.01 -40.83
N THR A 19 4.29 -34.43 -40.36
CA THR A 19 4.49 -34.18 -38.96
C THR A 19 3.44 -33.15 -38.52
N CYS A 20 2.38 -33.61 -37.85
CA CYS A 20 1.56 -32.75 -37.03
C CYS A 20 2.46 -32.16 -35.94
N VAL A 21 3.01 -30.96 -36.18
CA VAL A 21 3.58 -30.14 -35.14
C VAL A 21 2.39 -29.74 -34.28
N SER A 22 2.14 -30.53 -33.22
CA SER A 22 1.29 -30.09 -32.14
C SER A 22 1.89 -28.77 -31.65
N ALA A 23 1.21 -27.65 -31.90
CA ALA A 23 1.57 -26.39 -31.33
C ALA A 23 1.43 -26.55 -29.79
N GLN A 24 2.52 -26.90 -29.13
CA GLN A 24 2.58 -26.82 -27.69
C GLN A 24 2.27 -25.36 -27.34
N LEU A 25 1.16 -25.17 -26.59
CA LEU A 25 0.86 -23.86 -26.00
C LEU A 25 2.16 -23.37 -25.34
N PRO A 26 2.57 -22.14 -25.59
CA PRO A 26 3.83 -21.63 -25.05
C PRO A 26 3.78 -21.79 -23.52
N ILE A 27 4.81 -22.44 -22.98
CA ILE A 27 4.95 -22.68 -21.53
C ILE A 27 4.79 -21.33 -20.83
N GLU A 28 3.84 -21.23 -19.89
CA GLU A 28 3.61 -20.02 -19.09
C GLU A 28 4.72 -19.88 -18.05
N SER A 29 5.88 -19.37 -18.49
CA SER A 29 7.10 -19.28 -17.68
C SER A 29 6.91 -18.46 -16.41
N TYR A 30 5.99 -17.48 -16.43
CA TYR A 30 5.70 -16.69 -15.24
C TYR A 30 5.09 -17.53 -14.08
N LYS A 31 4.47 -18.67 -14.38
CA LYS A 31 3.92 -19.61 -13.37
C LYS A 31 4.97 -20.55 -12.77
N ASN A 32 6.18 -20.60 -13.32
CA ASN A 32 7.23 -21.46 -12.80
C ASN A 32 8.02 -20.78 -11.65
N PRO A 33 7.85 -21.21 -10.38
CA PRO A 33 8.50 -20.59 -9.23
C PRO A 33 10.02 -20.79 -9.18
N GLN A 34 10.58 -21.68 -10.00
CA GLN A 34 12.02 -21.93 -10.08
C GLN A 34 12.76 -20.92 -10.96
N LEU A 35 12.03 -20.13 -11.76
CA LEU A 35 12.63 -19.11 -12.60
C LEU A 35 12.89 -17.81 -11.81
N PRO A 36 13.95 -17.07 -12.15
CA PRO A 36 14.20 -15.76 -11.59
C PRO A 36 13.01 -14.81 -11.77
N VAL A 37 12.73 -13.99 -10.76
CA VAL A 37 11.60 -13.05 -10.76
C VAL A 37 11.59 -12.18 -12.02
N GLU A 38 12.73 -11.66 -12.47
CA GLU A 38 12.81 -10.81 -13.66
C GLU A 38 12.38 -11.53 -14.94
N GLN A 39 12.69 -12.83 -15.06
CA GLN A 39 12.23 -13.64 -16.21
C GLN A 39 10.72 -13.86 -16.16
N ARG A 40 10.17 -14.09 -14.98
CA ARG A 40 8.72 -14.24 -14.76
C ARG A 40 7.98 -12.94 -15.10
N VAL A 41 8.50 -11.80 -14.63
CA VAL A 41 7.95 -10.46 -14.96
C VAL A 41 7.97 -10.22 -16.47
N ALA A 42 9.08 -10.47 -17.13
CA ALA A 42 9.19 -10.26 -18.58
C ALA A 42 8.23 -11.15 -19.37
N ASP A 43 8.11 -12.44 -19.01
CA ASP A 43 7.18 -13.37 -19.66
C ASP A 43 5.72 -12.91 -19.45
N LEU A 44 5.34 -12.54 -18.21
CA LEU A 44 3.98 -12.08 -17.91
C LEU A 44 3.64 -10.79 -18.68
N LEU A 45 4.53 -9.78 -18.67
CA LEU A 45 4.35 -8.53 -19.41
C LEU A 45 4.14 -8.75 -20.90
N SER A 46 4.87 -9.70 -21.50
CA SER A 46 4.75 -10.02 -22.92
C SER A 46 3.39 -10.61 -23.32
N ARG A 47 2.65 -11.15 -22.32
CA ARG A 47 1.33 -11.77 -22.50
C ARG A 47 0.17 -10.82 -22.22
N MET A 48 0.42 -9.72 -21.50
CA MET A 48 -0.60 -8.76 -21.10
C MET A 48 -1.02 -7.85 -22.23
N THR A 49 -2.33 -7.60 -22.32
CA THR A 49 -2.87 -6.52 -23.15
C THR A 49 -2.63 -5.15 -22.49
N VAL A 50 -2.84 -4.06 -23.22
CA VAL A 50 -2.71 -2.70 -22.65
C VAL A 50 -3.73 -2.50 -21.52
N GLU A 51 -4.96 -3.01 -21.69
CA GLU A 51 -6.02 -2.93 -20.67
C GLU A 51 -5.61 -3.67 -19.38
N GLU A 52 -5.06 -4.87 -19.50
CA GLU A 52 -4.57 -5.63 -18.35
C GLU A 52 -3.39 -4.95 -17.66
N LYS A 53 -2.51 -4.31 -18.43
CA LYS A 53 -1.38 -3.53 -17.90
C LYS A 53 -1.88 -2.32 -17.10
N VAL A 54 -2.79 -1.54 -17.67
CA VAL A 54 -3.41 -0.39 -16.99
C VAL A 54 -4.14 -0.86 -15.73
N GLY A 55 -4.88 -1.97 -15.80
CA GLY A 55 -5.58 -2.53 -14.67
C GLY A 55 -4.67 -2.84 -13.47
N GLN A 56 -3.44 -3.30 -13.72
CA GLN A 56 -2.47 -3.56 -12.64
C GLN A 56 -2.02 -2.30 -11.90
N LEU A 57 -2.24 -1.13 -12.46
CA LEU A 57 -1.91 0.17 -11.88
C LEU A 57 -3.10 0.86 -11.19
N LEU A 58 -4.27 0.20 -11.14
CA LEU A 58 -5.48 0.70 -10.46
C LEU A 58 -5.57 0.14 -9.04
N CYS A 59 -5.90 1.02 -8.08
CA CYS A 59 -6.12 0.69 -6.69
C CYS A 59 -7.44 1.29 -6.16
N PRO A 60 -8.62 0.80 -6.62
CA PRO A 60 -9.91 1.29 -6.17
C PRO A 60 -10.25 0.86 -4.72
N LEU A 61 -11.36 1.42 -4.21
CA LEU A 61 -11.88 1.20 -2.87
C LEU A 61 -12.36 -0.25 -2.69
N GLY A 62 -11.94 -0.92 -1.60
CA GLY A 62 -12.12 -2.36 -1.43
C GLY A 62 -13.28 -2.82 -0.55
N TRP A 63 -13.86 -1.97 0.32
CA TRP A 63 -14.84 -2.40 1.34
C TRP A 63 -16.22 -2.80 0.82
N GLU A 64 -16.49 -2.66 -0.47
CA GLU A 64 -17.71 -3.13 -1.15
C GLU A 64 -17.47 -4.33 -2.08
N MET A 65 -16.27 -4.88 -2.07
CA MET A 65 -15.87 -5.94 -3.00
C MET A 65 -16.22 -7.35 -2.52
N TYR A 66 -16.85 -7.46 -1.35
CA TYR A 66 -17.29 -8.71 -0.74
C TYR A 66 -18.70 -8.60 -0.14
N GLU A 67 -19.33 -9.74 0.10
CA GLU A 67 -20.60 -9.89 0.80
C GLU A 67 -20.44 -10.86 1.97
N ILE A 68 -21.12 -10.56 3.11
CA ILE A 68 -21.10 -11.36 4.32
C ILE A 68 -22.48 -11.97 4.53
N LYS A 69 -22.55 -13.30 4.72
CA LYS A 69 -23.75 -14.03 5.14
C LYS A 69 -23.41 -14.95 6.29
N GLY A 70 -23.62 -14.47 7.52
CA GLY A 70 -23.15 -15.17 8.73
C GLY A 70 -21.63 -15.31 8.75
N GLU A 71 -21.13 -16.53 8.79
CA GLU A 71 -19.68 -16.84 8.78
C GLU A 71 -19.08 -17.02 7.37
N THR A 72 -19.91 -16.89 6.33
CA THR A 72 -19.49 -17.05 4.94
C THR A 72 -19.22 -15.69 4.31
N VAL A 73 -18.09 -15.57 3.61
CA VAL A 73 -17.75 -14.39 2.81
C VAL A 73 -17.58 -14.80 1.36
N THR A 74 -18.22 -14.07 0.46
CA THR A 74 -18.14 -14.26 -0.98
C THR A 74 -17.75 -12.96 -1.67
N VAL A 75 -17.27 -13.03 -2.90
CA VAL A 75 -17.03 -11.83 -3.71
C VAL A 75 -18.37 -11.20 -4.14
N SER A 76 -18.43 -9.87 -4.14
CA SER A 76 -19.61 -9.14 -4.61
C SER A 76 -19.70 -9.13 -6.14
N ASP A 77 -20.89 -8.87 -6.68
CA ASP A 77 -21.05 -8.69 -8.12
C ASP A 77 -20.30 -7.44 -8.64
N LYS A 78 -20.17 -6.40 -7.78
CA LYS A 78 -19.34 -5.22 -8.06
C LYS A 78 -17.88 -5.62 -8.32
N PHE A 79 -17.32 -6.51 -7.51
CA PHE A 79 -15.95 -7.00 -7.72
C PHE A 79 -15.81 -7.80 -9.00
N LYS A 80 -16.77 -8.70 -9.29
CA LYS A 80 -16.74 -9.49 -10.52
C LYS A 80 -16.78 -8.59 -11.77
N GLN A 81 -17.63 -7.56 -11.76
CA GLN A 81 -17.71 -6.58 -12.83
C GLN A 81 -16.41 -5.78 -12.96
N LEU A 82 -15.87 -5.29 -11.84
CA LEU A 82 -14.60 -4.56 -11.79
C LEU A 82 -13.45 -5.37 -12.40
N MET A 83 -13.32 -6.64 -12.04
CA MET A 83 -12.29 -7.53 -12.60
C MET A 83 -12.48 -7.79 -14.08
N LYS A 84 -13.72 -7.95 -14.54
CA LYS A 84 -14.05 -8.16 -15.96
C LYS A 84 -13.73 -6.94 -16.83
N GLU A 85 -14.01 -5.74 -16.34
CA GLU A 85 -13.93 -4.51 -17.13
C GLU A 85 -12.58 -3.78 -16.98
N ARG A 86 -11.91 -3.93 -15.82
CA ARG A 86 -10.76 -3.10 -15.47
C ARG A 86 -9.51 -3.89 -15.07
N HIS A 87 -9.58 -5.20 -14.93
CA HIS A 87 -8.42 -6.08 -14.61
C HIS A 87 -7.58 -5.61 -13.40
N VAL A 88 -8.22 -5.13 -12.36
CA VAL A 88 -7.61 -4.41 -11.23
C VAL A 88 -6.51 -5.22 -10.55
N GLY A 89 -5.37 -4.58 -10.31
CA GLY A 89 -4.20 -5.21 -9.69
C GLY A 89 -4.08 -5.01 -8.18
N MET A 90 -4.84 -4.08 -7.61
CA MET A 90 -4.76 -3.71 -6.20
C MET A 90 -6.13 -3.24 -5.70
N LEU A 91 -6.43 -3.44 -4.40
CA LEU A 91 -7.54 -2.83 -3.69
C LEU A 91 -7.01 -2.09 -2.47
N TRP A 92 -7.64 -0.96 -2.12
CA TRP A 92 -7.35 -0.24 -0.91
C TRP A 92 -8.51 -0.32 0.09
N ALA A 93 -8.14 -0.43 1.38
CA ALA A 93 -9.08 -0.36 2.51
C ALA A 93 -10.17 -1.45 2.46
N THR A 94 -9.82 -2.64 2.03
CA THR A 94 -10.75 -3.78 1.94
C THR A 94 -11.33 -4.14 3.31
N TYR A 95 -10.52 -4.01 4.36
CA TYR A 95 -10.90 -4.38 5.73
C TYR A 95 -11.27 -3.19 6.60
N ARG A 96 -11.14 -1.98 6.07
CA ARG A 96 -11.42 -0.73 6.77
C ARG A 96 -12.84 -0.69 7.33
N ALA A 97 -12.94 -0.23 8.57
CA ALA A 97 -14.22 0.03 9.21
C ALA A 97 -14.19 1.40 9.90
N ASP A 98 -15.08 2.28 9.51
CA ASP A 98 -15.24 3.64 10.04
C ASP A 98 -16.56 4.24 9.56
N PRO A 99 -16.91 5.47 9.99
CA PRO A 99 -18.12 6.15 9.52
C PRO A 99 -18.19 6.37 8.01
N TRP A 100 -17.05 6.53 7.33
CA TRP A 100 -17.00 6.69 5.87
C TRP A 100 -17.41 5.42 5.13
N THR A 101 -16.87 4.29 5.55
CA THR A 101 -17.21 2.98 4.97
C THR A 101 -18.56 2.44 5.42
N LYS A 102 -19.17 3.05 6.48
CA LYS A 102 -20.37 2.58 7.18
C LYS A 102 -20.26 1.15 7.72
N LYS A 103 -19.02 0.69 7.93
CA LYS A 103 -18.73 -0.59 8.59
C LYS A 103 -18.64 -0.38 10.09
N THR A 104 -19.31 -1.25 10.85
CA THR A 104 -19.41 -1.22 12.31
C THR A 104 -18.98 -2.57 12.89
N LEU A 105 -18.95 -2.68 14.22
CA LEU A 105 -18.70 -3.96 14.89
C LEU A 105 -19.68 -5.06 14.51
N GLU A 106 -20.89 -4.68 14.07
CA GLU A 106 -21.96 -5.62 13.71
C GLU A 106 -21.90 -6.11 12.28
N ASN A 107 -21.53 -5.21 11.33
CA ASN A 107 -21.61 -5.49 9.91
C ASN A 107 -20.24 -5.52 9.20
N GLY A 108 -19.16 -5.24 9.92
CA GLY A 108 -17.80 -5.26 9.39
C GLY A 108 -17.14 -6.64 9.53
N LEU A 109 -15.88 -6.71 9.13
CA LEU A 109 -15.09 -7.93 9.11
C LEU A 109 -14.28 -8.06 10.41
N ASN A 110 -14.61 -9.05 11.26
CA ASN A 110 -13.68 -9.47 12.30
C ASN A 110 -12.44 -10.17 11.68
N PRO A 111 -11.37 -10.45 12.43
CA PRO A 111 -10.13 -10.99 11.84
C PRO A 111 -10.29 -12.26 11.02
N ALA A 112 -11.16 -13.18 11.42
CA ALA A 112 -11.42 -14.40 10.65
C ALA A 112 -12.18 -14.12 9.36
N LEU A 113 -13.18 -13.25 9.42
CA LEU A 113 -13.95 -12.83 8.23
C LEU A 113 -13.09 -12.02 7.27
N ALA A 114 -12.17 -11.17 7.76
CA ALA A 114 -11.21 -10.45 6.94
C ALA A 114 -10.32 -11.43 6.15
N ALA A 115 -9.76 -12.44 6.81
CA ALA A 115 -8.99 -13.50 6.16
C ALA A 115 -9.82 -14.27 5.11
N LYS A 116 -11.09 -14.58 5.40
CA LYS A 116 -12.02 -15.21 4.44
C LYS A 116 -12.28 -14.30 3.24
N ALA A 117 -12.47 -13.00 3.46
CA ALA A 117 -12.70 -12.02 2.39
C ALA A 117 -11.48 -11.93 1.46
N GLY A 118 -10.28 -11.75 2.01
CA GLY A 118 -9.05 -11.73 1.23
C GLY A 118 -8.87 -13.01 0.40
N ASN A 119 -9.09 -14.17 1.01
CA ASN A 119 -9.02 -15.46 0.32
C ASN A 119 -10.05 -15.57 -0.82
N ALA A 120 -11.29 -15.11 -0.59
CA ALA A 120 -12.35 -15.15 -1.63
C ALA A 120 -11.99 -14.26 -2.82
N LEU A 121 -11.47 -13.05 -2.57
CA LEU A 121 -11.02 -12.13 -3.61
C LEU A 121 -9.87 -12.72 -4.42
N GLN A 122 -8.83 -13.24 -3.75
CA GLN A 122 -7.68 -13.88 -4.40
C GLN A 122 -8.11 -15.09 -5.24
N LYS A 123 -8.93 -15.98 -4.66
CA LYS A 123 -9.43 -17.16 -5.35
C LYS A 123 -10.18 -16.80 -6.62
N TYR A 124 -11.09 -15.80 -6.53
CA TYR A 124 -11.83 -15.36 -7.71
C TYR A 124 -10.92 -14.89 -8.83
N VAL A 125 -9.93 -14.05 -8.50
CA VAL A 125 -8.98 -13.50 -9.50
C VAL A 125 -8.13 -14.60 -10.12
N MET A 126 -7.59 -15.51 -9.30
CA MET A 126 -6.73 -16.60 -9.77
C MET A 126 -7.47 -17.57 -10.70
N GLU A 127 -8.75 -17.83 -10.43
CA GLU A 127 -9.54 -18.83 -11.15
C GLU A 127 -10.39 -18.26 -12.31
N ASN A 128 -10.71 -16.96 -12.28
CA ASN A 128 -11.69 -16.37 -13.20
C ASN A 128 -11.13 -15.25 -14.09
N THR A 129 -9.82 -14.99 -14.06
CA THR A 129 -9.17 -14.05 -14.98
C THR A 129 -8.18 -14.78 -15.89
N ARG A 130 -7.93 -14.22 -17.08
CA ARG A 130 -7.12 -14.86 -18.11
C ARG A 130 -5.69 -15.23 -17.66
N LEU A 131 -5.06 -14.36 -16.91
CA LEU A 131 -3.66 -14.53 -16.45
C LEU A 131 -3.55 -14.94 -14.99
N GLY A 132 -4.64 -14.92 -14.22
CA GLY A 132 -4.63 -15.30 -12.81
C GLY A 132 -3.66 -14.48 -11.96
N ILE A 133 -3.52 -13.17 -12.21
CA ILE A 133 -2.59 -12.31 -11.49
C ILE A 133 -3.18 -11.97 -10.12
N PRO A 134 -2.57 -12.39 -8.99
CA PRO A 134 -3.09 -12.08 -7.66
C PRO A 134 -3.13 -10.57 -7.41
N ILE A 135 -4.12 -10.10 -6.63
CA ILE A 135 -4.24 -8.67 -6.30
C ILE A 135 -3.46 -8.33 -5.03
N PHE A 136 -2.95 -7.11 -4.94
CA PHE A 136 -2.52 -6.55 -3.67
C PHE A 136 -3.71 -6.04 -2.86
N LEU A 137 -3.68 -6.24 -1.54
CA LEU A 137 -4.59 -5.63 -0.59
C LEU A 137 -3.79 -4.64 0.25
N ALA A 138 -4.05 -3.35 0.03
CA ALA A 138 -3.39 -2.24 0.70
C ALA A 138 -4.30 -1.69 1.80
N GLU A 139 -3.75 -1.49 3.00
CA GLU A 139 -4.53 -1.14 4.19
C GLU A 139 -3.90 0.04 4.94
N GLU A 140 -4.72 0.88 5.53
CA GLU A 140 -4.26 1.93 6.45
C GLU A 140 -3.76 1.31 7.76
N ALA A 141 -2.53 1.66 8.12
CA ALA A 141 -1.95 1.15 9.35
C ALA A 141 -0.84 2.04 9.94
N PRO A 142 -1.03 3.34 10.09
CA PRO A 142 0.00 4.21 10.64
C PRO A 142 0.31 3.92 12.10
N HIS A 143 -0.68 3.47 12.91
CA HIS A 143 -0.50 3.10 14.31
C HIS A 143 -1.37 1.89 14.75
N GLY A 144 -1.63 1.00 13.82
CA GLY A 144 -2.44 -0.21 13.95
C GLY A 144 -3.19 -0.44 12.65
N HIS A 145 -3.54 -1.69 12.34
CA HIS A 145 -4.35 -1.99 11.16
C HIS A 145 -5.77 -1.44 11.35
N MET A 146 -6.24 -0.59 10.44
CA MET A 146 -7.56 0.03 10.51
C MET A 146 -8.69 -0.96 10.20
N ALA A 147 -8.67 -2.11 10.86
CA ALA A 147 -9.64 -3.19 10.73
C ALA A 147 -10.18 -3.61 12.10
N ILE A 148 -11.44 -4.06 12.14
CA ILE A 148 -12.09 -4.49 13.38
C ILE A 148 -11.29 -5.60 14.05
N GLY A 149 -11.06 -5.44 15.35
CA GLY A 149 -10.37 -6.42 16.19
C GLY A 149 -8.85 -6.35 16.12
N ALA A 150 -8.27 -5.43 15.35
CA ALA A 150 -6.83 -5.19 15.36
C ALA A 150 -6.38 -4.39 16.60
N THR A 151 -5.09 -4.47 16.93
CA THR A 151 -4.49 -3.71 18.02
C THR A 151 -4.30 -2.25 17.63
N VAL A 152 -4.77 -1.33 18.48
CA VAL A 152 -4.52 0.11 18.34
C VAL A 152 -3.36 0.49 19.22
N PHE A 153 -2.35 1.13 18.64
CA PHE A 153 -1.21 1.73 19.34
C PHE A 153 -1.41 3.24 19.46
N PRO A 154 -0.63 3.96 20.28
CA PRO A 154 -0.64 5.41 20.25
C PRO A 154 -0.41 5.95 18.83
N THR A 155 -1.00 7.10 18.51
CA THR A 155 -0.78 7.78 17.23
C THR A 155 0.69 8.10 16.98
N GLY A 156 1.05 8.53 15.77
CA GLY A 156 2.44 8.81 15.40
C GLY A 156 3.16 9.73 16.38
N ILE A 157 2.52 10.84 16.76
CA ILE A 157 3.08 11.79 17.72
C ILE A 157 3.30 11.16 19.11
N GLY A 158 2.38 10.29 19.55
CA GLY A 158 2.52 9.54 20.79
C GLY A 158 3.64 8.50 20.73
N MET A 159 3.78 7.79 19.62
CA MET A 159 4.88 6.86 19.38
C MET A 159 6.25 7.58 19.40
N ALA A 160 6.35 8.75 18.78
CA ALA A 160 7.56 9.57 18.79
C ALA A 160 7.95 10.03 20.20
N ALA A 161 6.96 10.37 21.05
CA ALA A 161 7.19 10.77 22.44
C ALA A 161 7.83 9.66 23.31
N THR A 162 7.87 8.42 22.84
CA THR A 162 8.62 7.34 23.53
C THR A 162 10.14 7.49 23.40
N TRP A 163 10.63 8.21 22.38
CA TRP A 163 12.06 8.33 22.04
C TRP A 163 12.77 6.98 21.85
N SER A 164 12.03 5.91 21.56
CA SER A 164 12.54 4.53 21.53
C SER A 164 12.33 3.88 20.15
N PRO A 165 13.27 3.99 19.21
CA PRO A 165 13.20 3.27 17.94
C PRO A 165 13.02 1.76 18.11
N GLN A 166 13.65 1.17 19.14
CA GLN A 166 13.49 -0.25 19.42
C GLN A 166 12.03 -0.62 19.73
N LEU A 167 11.36 0.18 20.57
CA LEU A 167 9.96 -0.06 20.90
C LEU A 167 9.05 0.07 19.67
N ILE A 168 9.35 1.02 18.79
CA ILE A 168 8.59 1.22 17.55
C ILE A 168 8.86 0.11 16.51
N ASN A 169 10.04 -0.49 16.52
CA ASN A 169 10.28 -1.71 15.73
C ASN A 169 9.37 -2.87 16.19
N GLU A 170 9.22 -3.06 17.53
CA GLU A 170 8.30 -4.07 18.10
C GLU A 170 6.84 -3.77 17.64
N VAL A 171 6.43 -2.49 17.62
CA VAL A 171 5.12 -2.05 17.12
C VAL A 171 4.95 -2.41 15.64
N GLY A 172 5.93 -2.07 14.80
CA GLY A 172 5.91 -2.40 13.38
C GLY A 172 5.75 -3.91 13.13
N ASN A 173 6.44 -4.75 13.91
CA ASN A 173 6.28 -6.20 13.84
C ASN A 173 4.85 -6.65 14.18
N ALA A 174 4.26 -6.10 15.25
CA ALA A 174 2.90 -6.46 15.66
C ALA A 174 1.87 -6.05 14.60
N ILE A 175 1.91 -4.78 14.16
CA ILE A 175 1.02 -4.24 13.12
C ILE A 175 1.08 -5.11 11.88
N GLY A 176 2.26 -5.38 11.45
CA GLY A 176 2.42 -6.09 10.24
C GLY A 176 2.02 -7.55 10.31
N LYS A 177 2.27 -8.22 11.42
CA LYS A 177 1.76 -9.57 11.63
C LYS A 177 0.23 -9.58 11.54
N GLU A 178 -0.44 -8.61 12.15
CA GLU A 178 -1.90 -8.51 12.13
C GLU A 178 -2.46 -8.28 10.73
N ILE A 179 -1.83 -7.40 9.93
CA ILE A 179 -2.20 -7.17 8.53
C ILE A 179 -2.09 -8.47 7.71
N ARG A 180 -0.94 -9.15 7.80
CA ARG A 180 -0.70 -10.38 7.02
C ARG A 180 -1.60 -11.54 7.42
N LEU A 181 -1.89 -11.70 8.70
CA LEU A 181 -2.84 -12.72 9.19
C LEU A 181 -4.24 -12.52 8.61
N GLN A 182 -4.64 -11.30 8.33
CA GLN A 182 -5.92 -10.95 7.73
C GLN A 182 -5.90 -10.94 6.20
N GLY A 183 -4.72 -11.12 5.57
CA GLY A 183 -4.56 -11.18 4.12
C GLY A 183 -4.11 -9.89 3.46
N GLY A 184 -3.83 -8.82 4.23
CA GLY A 184 -3.26 -7.57 3.71
C GLY A 184 -1.79 -7.73 3.31
N HIS A 185 -1.34 -6.96 2.33
CA HIS A 185 0.01 -7.04 1.74
C HIS A 185 0.81 -5.77 1.90
N ILE A 186 0.13 -4.61 1.91
CA ILE A 186 0.72 -3.28 1.92
C ILE A 186 0.17 -2.54 3.13
N SER A 187 1.05 -1.91 3.90
CA SER A 187 0.74 -1.01 4.99
C SER A 187 0.94 0.43 4.53
N TYR A 188 -0.09 1.26 4.54
CA TYR A 188 0.03 2.70 4.36
C TYR A 188 0.49 3.33 5.68
N GLY A 189 1.78 3.53 5.75
CA GLY A 189 2.58 3.98 6.89
C GLY A 189 4.01 3.42 6.81
N PRO A 190 4.96 4.07 7.49
CA PRO A 190 4.84 5.21 8.41
C PRO A 190 4.59 6.55 7.73
N VAL A 191 4.03 7.51 8.50
CA VAL A 191 3.91 8.92 8.11
C VAL A 191 5.18 9.65 8.49
N LEU A 192 5.89 10.16 7.49
CA LEU A 192 7.22 10.80 7.66
C LEU A 192 7.18 12.31 7.45
N ASP A 193 5.99 12.88 7.35
CA ASP A 193 5.82 14.33 7.28
C ASP A 193 6.35 15.00 8.54
N LEU A 194 7.04 16.13 8.37
CA LEU A 194 7.46 16.97 9.47
C LEU A 194 6.39 18.03 9.74
N THR A 195 5.85 18.02 10.94
CA THR A 195 4.82 18.97 11.35
C THR A 195 5.47 20.17 12.01
N ARG A 196 5.47 21.31 11.33
CA ARG A 196 5.95 22.59 11.88
C ARG A 196 4.83 23.59 12.11
N ASP A 197 3.66 23.36 11.52
CA ASP A 197 2.47 24.16 11.76
C ASP A 197 1.43 23.34 12.54
N PRO A 198 1.18 23.67 13.83
CA PRO A 198 0.24 22.92 14.66
C PRO A 198 -1.22 23.07 14.22
N ARG A 199 -1.52 23.96 13.28
CA ARG A 199 -2.87 24.13 12.70
C ARG A 199 -3.18 23.08 11.66
N TRP A 200 -2.17 22.39 11.11
CA TRP A 200 -2.37 21.34 10.13
C TRP A 200 -3.14 20.17 10.75
N SER A 201 -4.22 19.74 10.08
CA SER A 201 -5.16 18.77 10.62
C SER A 201 -4.60 17.34 10.84
N ARG A 202 -3.42 17.03 10.27
CA ARG A 202 -2.82 15.69 10.30
C ARG A 202 -1.59 15.59 11.22
N VAL A 203 -1.44 16.52 12.15
CA VAL A 203 -0.32 16.54 13.13
C VAL A 203 -0.18 15.20 13.86
N GLU A 204 -1.28 14.62 14.33
CA GLU A 204 -1.28 13.40 15.14
C GLU A 204 -0.71 12.17 14.41
N GLU A 205 -0.81 12.13 13.07
CA GLU A 205 -0.28 11.02 12.28
C GLU A 205 1.24 10.98 12.25
N THR A 206 1.90 12.13 12.45
CA THR A 206 3.34 12.35 12.24
C THR A 206 4.17 11.97 13.47
N PHE A 207 5.47 11.85 13.29
CA PHE A 207 6.42 11.71 14.39
C PHE A 207 6.94 13.07 14.92
N GLY A 208 6.29 14.18 14.54
CA GLY A 208 6.58 15.52 15.01
C GLY A 208 7.42 16.36 14.04
N GLU A 209 8.14 17.35 14.58
CA GLU A 209 8.85 18.36 13.78
C GLU A 209 10.34 18.05 13.54
N ASP A 210 10.92 17.16 14.35
CA ASP A 210 12.35 16.86 14.31
C ASP A 210 12.69 15.82 13.23
N PRO A 211 13.49 16.18 12.20
CA PRO A 211 13.82 15.26 11.10
C PRO A 211 14.67 14.07 11.53
N VAL A 212 15.49 14.22 12.60
CA VAL A 212 16.35 13.14 13.08
C VAL A 212 15.53 12.10 13.82
N LEU A 213 14.62 12.54 14.70
CA LEU A 213 13.71 11.66 15.42
C LEU A 213 12.76 10.95 14.43
N THR A 214 12.13 11.71 13.53
CA THR A 214 11.23 11.17 12.49
C THR A 214 11.95 10.12 11.63
N GLY A 215 13.19 10.39 11.22
CA GLY A 215 13.98 9.43 10.44
C GLY A 215 14.28 8.15 11.20
N ARG A 216 14.67 8.24 12.48
CA ARG A 216 14.99 7.08 13.32
C ARG A 216 13.76 6.23 13.65
N ILE A 217 12.65 6.87 14.01
CA ILE A 217 11.38 6.19 14.32
C ILE A 217 10.80 5.58 13.05
N GLY A 218 10.76 6.32 11.93
CA GLY A 218 10.31 5.84 10.64
C GLY A 218 11.11 4.64 10.13
N LYS A 219 12.45 4.70 10.23
CA LYS A 219 13.34 3.58 9.94
C LYS A 219 12.98 2.35 10.78
N ALA A 220 12.84 2.50 12.08
CA ALA A 220 12.51 1.40 12.98
C ALA A 220 11.14 0.79 12.68
N MET A 221 10.14 1.60 12.32
CA MET A 221 8.83 1.12 11.88
C MET A 221 8.94 0.28 10.60
N VAL A 222 9.70 0.75 9.59
CA VAL A 222 9.91 0.01 8.33
C VAL A 222 10.61 -1.33 8.59
N GLU A 223 11.65 -1.34 9.40
CA GLU A 223 12.36 -2.57 9.78
C GLU A 223 11.40 -3.55 10.49
N GLY A 224 10.57 -3.06 11.41
CA GLY A 224 9.52 -3.86 12.07
C GLY A 224 8.47 -4.39 11.09
N LEU A 225 8.12 -3.62 10.09
CA LEU A 225 7.22 -4.04 9.01
C LEU A 225 7.84 -5.07 8.04
N GLY A 226 9.08 -5.47 8.17
CA GLY A 226 9.75 -6.51 7.39
C GLY A 226 11.01 -6.07 6.66
N GLY A 227 11.37 -4.79 6.68
CA GLY A 227 12.65 -4.28 6.17
C GLY A 227 12.96 -4.64 4.72
N GLY A 228 11.94 -4.76 3.85
CA GLY A 228 12.11 -5.11 2.43
C GLY A 228 12.39 -6.59 2.17
N ASN A 229 12.52 -7.45 3.16
CA ASN A 229 12.64 -8.88 2.95
C ASN A 229 11.26 -9.54 2.83
N LEU A 230 10.72 -9.56 1.62
CA LEU A 230 9.36 -10.00 1.33
C LEU A 230 9.16 -11.53 1.44
N SER A 231 10.24 -12.31 1.50
CA SER A 231 10.18 -13.76 1.67
C SER A 231 9.92 -14.21 3.12
N GLN A 232 10.08 -13.30 4.09
CA GLN A 232 9.84 -13.60 5.49
C GLN A 232 8.34 -13.73 5.80
N PRO A 233 7.96 -14.68 6.69
CA PRO A 233 6.59 -14.76 7.18
C PRO A 233 6.13 -13.40 7.75
N TYR A 234 4.92 -12.98 7.41
CA TYR A 234 4.34 -11.71 7.85
C TYR A 234 5.05 -10.44 7.38
N SER A 235 5.97 -10.52 6.42
CA SER A 235 6.53 -9.35 5.74
C SER A 235 5.47 -8.68 4.86
N ARG A 236 5.55 -7.36 4.75
CA ARG A 236 4.68 -6.53 3.91
C ARG A 236 5.41 -5.31 3.40
N LEU A 237 4.82 -4.69 2.42
CA LEU A 237 5.33 -3.45 1.87
C LEU A 237 4.95 -2.29 2.80
N ALA A 238 5.95 -1.59 3.34
CA ALA A 238 5.75 -0.30 3.98
C ALA A 238 5.60 0.77 2.90
N THR A 239 4.60 1.63 3.02
CA THR A 239 4.39 2.79 2.16
C THR A 239 4.71 4.06 2.93
N LEU A 240 5.79 4.72 2.55
CA LEU A 240 6.19 5.98 3.15
C LEU A 240 5.29 7.11 2.68
N LYS A 241 4.70 7.87 3.59
CA LYS A 241 3.79 8.97 3.26
C LYS A 241 4.02 10.20 4.14
N GLN A 242 3.73 11.40 3.60
CA GLN A 242 3.45 11.64 2.21
C GLN A 242 4.64 12.37 1.57
N PHE A 243 5.04 11.98 0.38
CA PHE A 243 6.23 12.49 -0.27
C PHE A 243 5.86 13.66 -1.21
N LEU A 244 6.10 14.95 -0.87
CA LEU A 244 7.03 15.44 0.13
C LEU A 244 6.57 16.80 0.68
N ALA A 245 7.04 17.13 1.89
CA ALA A 245 6.86 18.45 2.52
C ALA A 245 5.39 18.86 2.77
N TYR A 246 4.53 17.89 3.07
CA TYR A 246 3.10 18.10 3.23
C TYR A 246 2.72 18.77 4.56
N GLY A 247 3.44 18.50 5.65
CA GLY A 247 3.18 19.03 6.98
C GLY A 247 3.55 20.51 7.17
N ILE A 248 3.94 21.22 6.09
CA ILE A 248 4.24 22.66 6.07
C ILE A 248 3.42 23.41 5.04
N SER A 249 2.27 22.87 4.65
CA SER A 249 1.39 23.55 3.70
C SER A 249 0.95 24.91 4.20
N GLU A 250 0.76 25.84 3.28
CA GLU A 250 0.47 27.24 3.58
C GLU A 250 -0.76 27.39 4.48
N SER A 251 -0.63 28.21 5.52
CA SER A 251 -1.66 28.47 6.53
C SER A 251 -2.14 27.24 7.31
N GLY A 252 -1.40 26.13 7.28
CA GLY A 252 -1.82 24.87 7.88
C GLY A 252 -3.01 24.20 7.18
N GLN A 253 -3.38 24.67 6.00
CA GLN A 253 -4.48 24.10 5.23
C GLN A 253 -4.06 22.81 4.53
N ASN A 254 -4.85 21.76 4.69
CA ASN A 254 -4.55 20.48 4.11
C ASN A 254 -4.58 20.52 2.57
N GLY A 255 -3.48 20.13 1.93
CA GLY A 255 -3.35 20.14 0.46
C GLY A 255 -2.90 21.46 -0.17
N ASN A 256 -2.80 22.53 0.61
CA ASN A 256 -2.27 23.81 0.11
C ASN A 256 -0.80 23.71 -0.32
N PRO A 257 -0.31 24.63 -1.15
CA PRO A 257 1.10 24.68 -1.56
C PRO A 257 2.07 24.74 -0.38
N SER A 258 3.24 24.13 -0.55
CA SER A 258 4.36 24.23 0.38
C SER A 258 5.50 24.99 -0.28
N PHE A 259 5.94 26.09 0.37
CA PHE A 259 7.05 26.89 -0.09
C PHE A 259 8.30 26.53 0.70
N VAL A 260 9.19 25.77 0.07
CA VAL A 260 10.41 25.29 0.70
C VAL A 260 11.57 25.33 -0.29
N GLY A 261 12.71 25.88 0.14
CA GLY A 261 13.91 25.95 -0.67
C GLY A 261 14.63 24.60 -0.77
N ILE A 262 15.40 24.41 -1.84
CA ILE A 262 16.12 23.15 -2.10
C ILE A 262 17.05 22.73 -0.95
N ARG A 263 17.75 23.69 -0.30
CA ARG A 263 18.61 23.40 0.85
C ARG A 263 17.81 22.79 2.00
N GLU A 264 16.71 23.41 2.34
CA GLU A 264 15.85 22.93 3.44
C GLU A 264 15.22 21.57 3.14
N LEU A 265 14.85 21.30 1.88
CA LEU A 265 14.40 19.96 1.46
C LEU A 265 15.47 18.91 1.78
N HIS A 266 16.73 19.16 1.43
CA HIS A 266 17.84 18.24 1.67
C HIS A 266 18.26 18.13 3.13
N GLU A 267 18.12 19.19 3.93
CA GLU A 267 18.48 19.19 5.34
C GLU A 267 17.43 18.54 6.23
N ASN A 268 16.14 18.70 5.90
CA ASN A 268 15.04 18.34 6.81
C ASN A 268 14.08 17.30 6.22
N PHE A 269 13.51 17.53 5.05
CA PHE A 269 12.37 16.76 4.56
C PHE A 269 12.76 15.45 3.86
N LEU A 270 13.87 15.43 3.16
CA LEU A 270 14.34 14.23 2.45
C LEU A 270 15.01 13.19 3.36
N PRO A 271 15.77 13.54 4.41
CA PRO A 271 16.49 12.57 5.22
C PRO A 271 15.62 11.50 5.90
N PRO A 272 14.42 11.79 6.45
CA PRO A 272 13.53 10.76 6.99
C PRO A 272 13.12 9.71 5.96
N PHE A 273 12.75 10.14 4.76
CA PHE A 273 12.38 9.23 3.67
C PHE A 273 13.57 8.41 3.19
N ARG A 274 14.75 9.04 3.06
CA ARG A 274 15.96 8.33 2.67
C ARG A 274 16.31 7.22 3.66
N GLN A 275 16.30 7.51 4.95
CA GLN A 275 16.57 6.51 5.99
C GLN A 275 15.57 5.34 5.95
N ALA A 276 14.30 5.62 5.70
CA ALA A 276 13.24 4.62 5.61
C ALA A 276 13.35 3.76 4.33
N ILE A 277 13.78 4.35 3.20
CA ILE A 277 14.07 3.61 1.96
C ILE A 277 15.28 2.70 2.16
N ASP A 278 16.35 3.20 2.78
CA ASP A 278 17.54 2.41 3.08
C ASP A 278 17.24 1.26 4.08
N ALA A 279 16.19 1.41 4.90
CA ALA A 279 15.66 0.35 5.77
C ALA A 279 14.78 -0.68 5.03
N GLY A 280 14.52 -0.49 3.74
CA GLY A 280 13.82 -1.46 2.89
C GLY A 280 12.36 -1.14 2.61
N ALA A 281 11.91 0.11 2.73
CA ALA A 281 10.58 0.48 2.23
C ALA A 281 10.51 0.31 0.72
N LEU A 282 9.41 -0.27 0.22
CA LEU A 282 9.22 -0.61 -1.19
C LEU A 282 7.97 0.04 -1.80
N SER A 283 7.34 0.97 -1.08
CA SER A 283 6.27 1.81 -1.60
C SER A 283 6.42 3.23 -1.05
N VAL A 284 6.11 4.23 -1.88
CA VAL A 284 6.09 5.65 -1.52
C VAL A 284 4.80 6.25 -2.03
N MET A 285 4.09 7.00 -1.17
CA MET A 285 2.86 7.70 -1.53
C MET A 285 3.16 9.17 -1.77
N THR A 286 2.69 9.73 -2.90
CA THR A 286 2.79 11.17 -3.16
C THR A 286 1.91 11.97 -2.21
N SER A 287 2.20 13.25 -2.04
CA SER A 287 1.41 14.15 -1.21
C SER A 287 0.46 15.01 -2.03
N TYR A 288 -0.59 15.56 -1.37
CA TYR A 288 -1.60 16.41 -2.01
C TYR A 288 -1.12 17.81 -2.39
N ASN A 289 -0.11 18.33 -1.70
CA ASN A 289 0.39 19.69 -1.92
C ASN A 289 1.18 19.83 -3.23
N SER A 290 1.39 21.04 -3.65
CA SER A 290 2.42 21.42 -4.62
C SER A 290 3.64 21.99 -3.93
N MET A 291 4.80 21.84 -4.55
CA MET A 291 6.04 22.54 -4.19
C MET A 291 6.43 23.47 -5.32
N ASP A 292 6.58 24.76 -5.02
CA ASP A 292 6.91 25.78 -6.01
C ASP A 292 6.02 25.72 -7.27
N GLY A 293 4.70 25.55 -7.06
CA GLY A 293 3.68 25.47 -8.11
C GLY A 293 3.57 24.13 -8.83
N ILE A 294 4.44 23.14 -8.54
CA ILE A 294 4.39 21.80 -9.16
C ILE A 294 3.72 20.83 -8.18
N PRO A 295 2.56 20.24 -8.52
CA PRO A 295 1.94 19.20 -7.69
C PRO A 295 2.92 18.04 -7.44
N CYS A 296 3.05 17.58 -6.20
CA CYS A 296 3.97 16.47 -5.87
C CYS A 296 3.68 15.22 -6.70
N THR A 297 2.40 14.96 -7.00
CA THR A 297 1.95 13.84 -7.86
C THR A 297 2.34 14.01 -9.34
N ALA A 298 2.70 15.21 -9.79
CA ALA A 298 3.16 15.50 -11.16
C ALA A 298 4.65 15.90 -11.22
N ASN A 299 5.38 15.77 -10.12
CA ASN A 299 6.75 16.27 -10.01
C ASN A 299 7.79 15.23 -10.49
N HIS A 300 8.12 15.28 -11.78
CA HIS A 300 9.11 14.38 -12.39
C HIS A 300 10.50 14.47 -11.73
N SER A 301 10.97 15.68 -11.39
CA SER A 301 12.29 15.85 -10.77
C SER A 301 12.35 15.17 -9.40
N LEU A 302 11.25 15.19 -8.64
CA LEU A 302 11.13 14.57 -7.34
C LEU A 302 11.00 13.03 -7.47
N LEU A 303 10.03 12.55 -8.28
CA LEU A 303 9.67 11.13 -8.31
C LEU A 303 10.59 10.29 -9.19
N THR A 304 10.93 10.78 -10.36
CA THR A 304 11.83 10.06 -11.27
C THR A 304 13.28 10.49 -11.06
N GLY A 305 13.56 11.78 -11.05
CA GLY A 305 14.91 12.31 -10.88
C GLY A 305 15.53 11.85 -9.56
N LEU A 306 15.03 12.36 -8.47
CA LEU A 306 15.58 12.08 -7.14
C LEU A 306 15.29 10.66 -6.67
N LEU A 307 14.00 10.29 -6.56
CA LEU A 307 13.60 9.04 -5.90
C LEU A 307 14.07 7.81 -6.71
N LYS A 308 13.70 7.73 -8.00
CA LYS A 308 13.99 6.53 -8.81
C LYS A 308 15.43 6.52 -9.36
N ASN A 309 15.95 7.64 -9.85
CA ASN A 309 17.26 7.68 -10.49
C ASN A 309 18.40 7.88 -9.50
N ASP A 310 18.35 8.90 -8.62
CA ASP A 310 19.47 9.18 -7.71
C ASP A 310 19.50 8.22 -6.53
N TRP A 311 18.33 7.99 -5.91
CA TRP A 311 18.22 7.08 -4.76
C TRP A 311 18.12 5.61 -5.14
N LYS A 312 17.94 5.28 -6.44
CA LYS A 312 17.79 3.91 -6.93
C LYS A 312 16.65 3.14 -6.26
N PHE A 313 15.55 3.86 -5.95
CA PHE A 313 14.38 3.25 -5.35
C PHE A 313 13.80 2.14 -6.24
N LYS A 314 13.62 0.95 -5.68
CA LYS A 314 13.25 -0.26 -6.42
C LYS A 314 11.77 -0.63 -6.29
N GLY A 315 11.06 0.07 -5.42
CA GLY A 315 9.63 -0.12 -5.23
C GLY A 315 8.78 0.64 -6.25
N PHE A 316 7.50 0.79 -5.95
CA PHE A 316 6.58 1.60 -6.74
C PHE A 316 6.12 2.86 -6.00
N VAL A 317 5.66 3.84 -6.76
CA VAL A 317 5.04 5.07 -6.25
C VAL A 317 3.52 4.95 -6.43
N VAL A 318 2.77 5.15 -5.36
CA VAL A 318 1.31 5.25 -5.38
C VAL A 318 0.90 6.72 -5.19
N SER A 319 -0.15 7.16 -5.86
CA SER A 319 -0.75 8.46 -5.59
C SER A 319 -1.38 8.49 -4.19
N ASP A 320 -1.57 9.67 -3.59
CA ASP A 320 -2.57 9.77 -2.53
C ASP A 320 -3.99 9.72 -3.13
N LEU A 321 -5.00 9.55 -2.29
CA LEU A 321 -6.38 9.33 -2.70
C LEU A 321 -6.89 10.44 -3.63
N TYR A 322 -7.24 10.10 -4.87
CA TYR A 322 -7.68 11.03 -5.92
C TYR A 322 -6.68 12.15 -6.26
N SER A 323 -5.40 12.03 -5.87
CA SER A 323 -4.44 13.11 -6.12
C SER A 323 -4.01 13.23 -7.58
N ILE A 324 -4.25 12.22 -8.40
CA ILE A 324 -4.05 12.34 -9.87
C ILE A 324 -5.14 13.22 -10.47
N GLU A 325 -6.40 12.99 -10.13
CA GLU A 325 -7.51 13.89 -10.50
C GLU A 325 -7.28 15.30 -9.96
N GLY A 326 -6.67 15.41 -8.78
CA GLY A 326 -6.30 16.67 -8.15
C GLY A 326 -5.37 17.54 -8.99
N ILE A 327 -4.54 16.97 -9.87
CA ILE A 327 -3.70 17.74 -10.81
C ILE A 327 -4.56 18.64 -11.71
N HIS A 328 -5.72 18.11 -12.15
CA HIS A 328 -6.70 18.87 -12.93
C HIS A 328 -7.65 19.68 -12.04
N GLN A 329 -8.26 19.05 -11.01
CA GLN A 329 -9.41 19.59 -10.28
C GLN A 329 -9.04 20.56 -9.16
N SER A 330 -7.85 20.41 -8.55
CA SER A 330 -7.41 21.19 -7.39
C SER A 330 -6.23 22.11 -7.71
N HIS A 331 -5.26 21.62 -8.49
CA HIS A 331 -4.07 22.42 -8.86
C HIS A 331 -4.23 23.17 -10.18
N PHE A 332 -5.20 22.76 -11.03
CA PHE A 332 -5.49 23.40 -12.32
C PHE A 332 -4.30 23.50 -13.29
N VAL A 333 -3.34 22.55 -13.18
CA VAL A 333 -2.16 22.51 -14.06
C VAL A 333 -2.33 21.56 -15.24
N ALA A 334 -3.39 20.75 -15.26
CA ALA A 334 -3.81 19.94 -16.40
C ALA A 334 -5.19 20.41 -16.89
N SER A 335 -5.42 20.39 -18.19
CA SER A 335 -6.70 20.81 -18.79
C SER A 335 -7.77 19.71 -18.74
N THR A 336 -7.39 18.44 -18.62
CA THR A 336 -8.27 17.28 -18.56
C THR A 336 -7.73 16.22 -17.60
N ILE A 337 -8.59 15.27 -17.20
CA ILE A 337 -8.17 14.09 -16.40
C ILE A 337 -7.17 13.22 -17.18
N GLU A 338 -7.33 13.09 -18.52
CA GLU A 338 -6.36 12.37 -19.35
C GLU A 338 -4.97 13.03 -19.27
N GLU A 339 -4.91 14.34 -19.39
CA GLU A 339 -3.65 15.08 -19.25
C GLU A 339 -3.04 14.91 -17.87
N ALA A 340 -3.86 14.99 -16.80
CA ALA A 340 -3.43 14.71 -15.43
C ALA A 340 -2.84 13.30 -15.26
N ALA A 341 -3.49 12.28 -15.83
CA ALA A 341 -3.00 10.89 -15.82
C ALA A 341 -1.66 10.76 -16.56
N ILE A 342 -1.51 11.40 -17.72
CA ILE A 342 -0.25 11.43 -18.49
C ILE A 342 0.86 12.11 -17.69
N MET A 343 0.57 13.24 -17.05
CA MET A 343 1.54 13.96 -16.21
C MET A 343 1.99 13.10 -15.04
N ALA A 344 1.06 12.46 -14.31
CA ALA A 344 1.37 11.62 -13.16
C ALA A 344 2.22 10.40 -13.55
N LEU A 345 1.81 9.63 -14.58
CA LEU A 345 2.55 8.45 -15.03
C LEU A 345 3.95 8.84 -15.56
N SER A 346 4.05 9.94 -16.32
CA SER A 346 5.32 10.46 -16.83
C SER A 346 6.22 11.00 -15.71
N ALA A 347 5.63 11.56 -14.65
CA ALA A 347 6.38 11.98 -13.47
C ALA A 347 6.92 10.79 -12.67
N GLY A 348 6.31 9.62 -12.79
CA GLY A 348 6.77 8.42 -12.11
C GLY A 348 5.81 7.87 -11.06
N VAL A 349 4.55 8.30 -11.02
CA VAL A 349 3.51 7.64 -10.22
C VAL A 349 3.14 6.33 -10.93
N ASP A 350 3.25 5.21 -10.21
CA ASP A 350 3.01 3.89 -10.79
C ASP A 350 1.56 3.43 -10.57
N VAL A 351 0.93 3.82 -9.45
CA VAL A 351 -0.40 3.32 -9.05
C VAL A 351 -1.34 4.48 -8.75
N ASP A 352 -2.54 4.43 -9.31
CA ASP A 352 -3.65 5.37 -9.09
C ASP A 352 -4.51 4.90 -7.92
N LEU A 353 -4.54 5.68 -6.83
CA LEU A 353 -5.28 5.34 -5.62
C LEU A 353 -6.66 5.97 -5.60
N GLY A 354 -7.67 5.13 -5.57
CA GLY A 354 -9.09 5.48 -5.39
C GLY A 354 -9.76 6.03 -6.64
N GLY A 355 -8.99 6.58 -7.57
CA GLY A 355 -9.47 7.22 -8.78
C GLY A 355 -9.61 6.30 -9.99
N ASP A 356 -10.01 6.90 -11.08
CA ASP A 356 -10.15 6.27 -12.40
C ASP A 356 -9.29 7.00 -13.47
N ALA A 357 -8.40 7.90 -13.04
CA ALA A 357 -7.62 8.71 -13.98
C ALA A 357 -6.79 7.85 -14.93
N TYR A 358 -6.20 6.76 -14.42
CA TYR A 358 -5.37 5.86 -15.22
C TYR A 358 -6.14 5.03 -16.24
N MET A 359 -7.48 4.98 -16.20
CA MET A 359 -8.25 4.41 -17.31
C MET A 359 -8.04 5.17 -18.64
N ASN A 360 -7.67 6.44 -18.57
CA ASN A 360 -7.34 7.26 -19.73
C ASN A 360 -5.97 6.91 -20.36
N ILE A 361 -5.10 6.20 -19.64
CA ILE A 361 -3.76 5.80 -20.14
C ILE A 361 -3.88 4.86 -21.34
N MET A 362 -4.95 4.08 -21.45
CA MET A 362 -5.19 3.24 -22.65
C MET A 362 -5.23 4.08 -23.92
N ASN A 363 -6.00 5.19 -23.91
CA ASN A 363 -6.07 6.11 -25.03
C ASN A 363 -4.72 6.81 -25.29
N ALA A 364 -4.04 7.24 -24.24
CA ALA A 364 -2.74 7.89 -24.34
C ALA A 364 -1.66 6.98 -24.97
N VAL A 365 -1.68 5.68 -24.67
CA VAL A 365 -0.78 4.68 -25.27
C VAL A 365 -1.17 4.46 -26.76
N ASN A 366 -2.44 4.25 -27.05
CA ASN A 366 -2.91 3.99 -28.41
C ASN A 366 -2.66 5.18 -29.37
N THR A 367 -2.65 6.39 -28.84
CA THR A 367 -2.36 7.62 -29.60
C THR A 367 -0.88 8.03 -29.56
N GLY A 368 -0.02 7.25 -28.89
CA GLY A 368 1.43 7.51 -28.81
C GLY A 368 1.83 8.65 -27.88
N ARG A 369 0.91 9.18 -27.06
CA ARG A 369 1.20 10.22 -26.03
C ARG A 369 1.98 9.64 -24.83
N ILE A 370 1.83 8.35 -24.57
CA ILE A 370 2.64 7.56 -23.62
C ILE A 370 3.24 6.37 -24.37
N SER A 371 4.52 6.11 -24.19
CA SER A 371 5.15 4.93 -24.78
C SER A 371 4.81 3.66 -24.00
N ASN A 372 4.70 2.52 -24.69
CA ASN A 372 4.56 1.21 -24.04
C ASN A 372 5.67 0.96 -22.99
N ALA A 373 6.88 1.45 -23.25
CA ALA A 373 8.01 1.27 -22.32
C ALA A 373 7.76 1.94 -20.95
N VAL A 374 7.12 3.10 -20.91
CA VAL A 374 6.76 3.80 -19.67
C VAL A 374 5.71 2.99 -18.91
N LEU A 375 4.65 2.53 -19.59
CA LEU A 375 3.61 1.69 -19.00
C LEU A 375 4.21 0.38 -18.47
N ASP A 376 5.01 -0.32 -19.28
CA ASP A 376 5.63 -1.60 -18.93
C ASP A 376 6.56 -1.47 -17.73
N ALA A 377 7.32 -0.38 -17.63
CA ALA A 377 8.21 -0.13 -16.50
C ALA A 377 7.43 0.04 -15.18
N SER A 378 6.26 0.70 -15.20
CA SER A 378 5.40 0.86 -14.02
C SER A 378 4.75 -0.47 -13.62
N VAL A 379 4.21 -1.21 -14.58
CA VAL A 379 3.61 -2.54 -14.34
C VAL A 379 4.67 -3.53 -13.82
N ALA A 380 5.89 -3.51 -14.39
CA ALA A 380 6.98 -4.37 -13.95
C ALA A 380 7.32 -4.18 -12.47
N ARG A 381 7.30 -2.94 -11.94
CA ARG A 381 7.56 -2.67 -10.52
C ARG A 381 6.51 -3.34 -9.63
N VAL A 382 5.25 -3.24 -9.99
CA VAL A 382 4.14 -3.85 -9.24
C VAL A 382 4.21 -5.38 -9.31
N LEU A 383 4.39 -5.96 -10.49
CA LEU A 383 4.45 -7.40 -10.70
C LEU A 383 5.65 -8.04 -9.97
N ARG A 384 6.83 -7.40 -10.03
CA ARG A 384 8.02 -7.87 -9.32
C ARG A 384 7.73 -8.11 -7.85
N LEU A 385 7.12 -7.14 -7.17
CA LEU A 385 6.82 -7.27 -5.74
C LEU A 385 5.76 -8.33 -5.45
N LYS A 386 4.80 -8.59 -6.35
CA LYS A 386 3.86 -9.71 -6.23
C LYS A 386 4.59 -11.05 -6.31
N PHE A 387 5.57 -11.20 -7.20
CA PHE A 387 6.39 -12.40 -7.30
C PHE A 387 7.31 -12.57 -6.08
N GLU A 388 7.99 -11.49 -5.66
CA GLU A 388 8.88 -11.54 -4.49
C GLU A 388 8.15 -11.87 -3.19
N MET A 389 6.88 -11.49 -3.05
CA MET A 389 6.02 -11.89 -1.93
C MET A 389 5.47 -13.31 -2.05
N GLY A 390 5.71 -14.02 -3.16
CA GLY A 390 5.20 -15.37 -3.39
C GLY A 390 3.67 -15.44 -3.57
N LEU A 391 3.02 -14.36 -4.00
CA LEU A 391 1.55 -14.33 -4.12
C LEU A 391 1.02 -15.25 -5.24
N PHE A 392 1.83 -15.52 -6.26
CA PHE A 392 1.47 -16.47 -7.32
C PHE A 392 1.48 -17.90 -6.83
N GLU A 393 2.30 -18.21 -5.82
CA GLU A 393 2.43 -19.54 -5.23
C GLU A 393 1.43 -19.76 -4.10
N ASN A 394 1.27 -18.75 -3.23
CA ASN A 394 0.37 -18.84 -2.07
C ASN A 394 -0.21 -17.49 -1.67
N PRO A 395 -1.32 -17.04 -2.27
CA PRO A 395 -1.98 -15.79 -1.93
C PRO A 395 -2.88 -15.89 -0.69
N TYR A 396 -3.04 -17.08 -0.10
CA TYR A 396 -4.05 -17.37 0.93
C TYR A 396 -3.50 -17.26 2.35
N VAL A 397 -4.41 -17.01 3.29
CA VAL A 397 -4.15 -16.99 4.72
C VAL A 397 -5.13 -17.91 5.47
N VAL A 398 -4.81 -18.26 6.72
CA VAL A 398 -5.60 -19.18 7.53
C VAL A 398 -6.53 -18.40 8.47
N PRO A 399 -7.87 -18.39 8.27
CA PRO A 399 -8.81 -17.60 9.07
C PRO A 399 -8.75 -17.89 10.58
N GLU A 400 -8.61 -19.15 10.97
CA GLU A 400 -8.52 -19.53 12.38
C GLU A 400 -7.24 -18.99 13.05
N LYS A 401 -6.16 -18.84 12.28
CA LYS A 401 -4.93 -18.23 12.77
C LYS A 401 -5.11 -16.72 12.95
N ALA A 402 -5.79 -16.04 12.02
CA ALA A 402 -6.17 -14.64 12.17
C ALA A 402 -7.01 -14.41 13.43
N LYS A 403 -8.06 -15.23 13.63
CA LYS A 403 -8.91 -15.20 14.83
C LYS A 403 -8.13 -15.31 16.14
N LYS A 404 -7.10 -16.15 16.16
CA LYS A 404 -6.34 -16.45 17.38
C LYS A 404 -5.20 -15.44 17.65
N GLU A 405 -4.54 -14.96 16.60
CA GLU A 405 -3.27 -14.25 16.75
C GLU A 405 -3.39 -12.73 16.53
N VAL A 406 -4.46 -12.23 15.88
CA VAL A 406 -4.72 -10.79 15.82
C VAL A 406 -5.14 -10.31 17.20
N ARG A 407 -4.55 -9.20 17.65
CA ARG A 407 -4.77 -8.58 18.96
C ARG A 407 -4.64 -9.58 20.14
N ASN A 408 -3.60 -10.39 20.10
CA ASN A 408 -3.29 -11.32 21.20
C ASN A 408 -2.77 -10.55 22.44
N ASP A 409 -2.66 -11.25 23.58
CA ASP A 409 -2.25 -10.66 24.85
C ASP A 409 -0.87 -9.96 24.79
N ALA A 410 0.07 -10.46 23.98
CA ALA A 410 1.38 -9.84 23.79
C ALA A 410 1.27 -8.48 23.06
N HIS A 411 0.41 -8.39 22.04
CA HIS A 411 0.17 -7.14 21.32
C HIS A 411 -0.56 -6.11 22.22
N ILE A 412 -1.53 -6.54 23.02
CA ILE A 412 -2.22 -5.69 24.00
C ILE A 412 -1.21 -5.17 25.06
N ALA A 413 -0.36 -6.04 25.57
CA ALA A 413 0.68 -5.64 26.52
C ALA A 413 1.69 -4.66 25.91
N LEU A 414 2.06 -4.87 24.64
CA LEU A 414 2.93 -3.95 23.89
C LEU A 414 2.25 -2.58 23.71
N ALA A 415 0.99 -2.53 23.30
CA ALA A 415 0.24 -1.26 23.14
C ALA A 415 0.22 -0.48 24.45
N ARG A 416 -0.04 -1.16 25.58
CA ARG A 416 0.02 -0.55 26.91
C ARG A 416 1.43 -0.04 27.24
N LYS A 417 2.48 -0.80 26.94
CA LYS A 417 3.89 -0.42 27.18
C LYS A 417 4.22 0.86 26.40
N VAL A 418 3.82 0.93 25.12
CA VAL A 418 4.02 2.12 24.27
C VAL A 418 3.26 3.32 24.83
N ALA A 419 1.99 3.15 25.19
CA ALA A 419 1.18 4.23 25.78
C ALA A 419 1.80 4.76 27.08
N GLN A 420 2.29 3.89 27.95
CA GLN A 420 3.00 4.31 29.18
C GLN A 420 4.30 5.06 28.87
N ALA A 421 5.08 4.60 27.88
CA ALA A 421 6.32 5.23 27.49
C ALA A 421 6.14 6.58 26.78
N SER A 422 4.95 6.84 26.20
CA SER A 422 4.63 8.11 25.54
C SER A 422 4.24 9.24 26.49
N ILE A 423 3.95 8.92 27.77
CA ILE A 423 3.55 9.93 28.76
C ILE A 423 4.77 10.73 29.18
N THR A 424 4.75 12.04 28.90
CA THR A 424 5.83 12.96 29.19
C THR A 424 5.50 13.84 30.40
N LEU A 425 6.33 13.82 31.43
CA LEU A 425 6.20 14.69 32.57
C LEU A 425 6.72 16.10 32.24
N LEU A 426 5.82 17.03 31.98
CA LEU A 426 6.17 18.41 31.61
C LEU A 426 6.50 19.29 32.81
N LYS A 427 5.85 19.06 33.96
CA LYS A 427 6.00 19.86 35.18
C LYS A 427 5.62 19.03 36.40
N ASN A 428 6.40 19.15 37.49
CA ASN A 428 6.11 18.50 38.77
C ASN A 428 6.61 19.37 39.93
N ASP A 429 6.12 20.61 39.98
CA ASP A 429 6.44 21.52 41.10
C ASP A 429 5.93 20.96 42.41
N CYS A 430 6.65 21.19 43.48
CA CYS A 430 6.35 20.67 44.82
C CYS A 430 6.25 19.14 44.92
N SER A 431 6.78 18.39 43.94
CA SER A 431 6.80 16.91 43.96
C SER A 431 5.40 16.30 44.16
N LEU A 432 4.37 16.88 43.46
CA LEU A 432 2.99 16.39 43.55
C LEU A 432 2.86 14.95 43.00
N LEU A 433 3.64 14.61 41.98
CA LEU A 433 3.68 13.28 41.40
C LEU A 433 4.90 12.49 41.92
N PRO A 434 4.78 11.17 42.15
CA PRO A 434 3.57 10.35 42.02
C PRO A 434 2.52 10.69 43.09
N LEU A 435 1.22 10.62 42.69
CA LEU A 435 0.12 10.87 43.65
C LEU A 435 0.18 9.90 44.82
N ASN A 436 -0.18 10.40 46.03
CA ASN A 436 -0.30 9.55 47.22
C ASN A 436 -1.40 8.49 46.98
N LYS A 437 -1.10 7.22 47.22
CA LYS A 437 -2.04 6.11 47.03
C LYS A 437 -3.28 6.19 47.93
N ASN A 438 -3.24 6.99 49.00
CA ASN A 438 -4.35 7.17 49.93
C ASN A 438 -5.24 8.37 49.58
N ILE A 439 -5.12 8.95 48.35
CA ILE A 439 -6.06 9.99 47.91
C ILE A 439 -7.45 9.40 47.84
N SER A 440 -8.39 10.01 48.54
CA SER A 440 -9.77 9.54 48.63
C SER A 440 -10.67 10.13 47.54
N LYS A 441 -10.24 11.20 46.85
CA LYS A 441 -11.06 11.89 45.85
C LYS A 441 -10.18 12.53 44.78
N VAL A 442 -10.52 12.27 43.54
CA VAL A 442 -9.91 12.87 42.36
C VAL A 442 -11.02 13.41 41.46
N ALA A 443 -10.84 14.63 40.94
CA ALA A 443 -11.71 15.15 39.89
C ALA A 443 -11.02 14.96 38.53
N LEU A 444 -11.66 14.22 37.63
CA LEU A 444 -11.24 14.08 36.24
C LEU A 444 -12.12 15.00 35.39
N ILE A 445 -11.52 15.98 34.71
CA ILE A 445 -12.24 17.06 34.02
C ILE A 445 -11.67 17.23 32.61
N GLY A 446 -12.55 17.31 31.64
CA GLY A 446 -12.20 17.59 30.25
C GLY A 446 -13.08 16.82 29.26
N PRO A 447 -13.08 17.20 27.96
CA PRO A 447 -13.93 16.58 26.94
C PRO A 447 -13.58 15.10 26.68
N ASN A 448 -12.35 14.70 26.97
CA ASN A 448 -11.85 13.33 26.78
C ASN A 448 -11.85 12.49 28.06
N ALA A 449 -12.37 13.02 29.17
CA ALA A 449 -12.36 12.33 30.47
C ALA A 449 -13.16 11.02 30.44
N ASP A 450 -14.22 10.94 29.64
CA ASP A 450 -15.05 9.75 29.44
C ASP A 450 -15.52 9.69 27.97
N ASN A 451 -14.60 9.49 27.06
CA ASN A 451 -14.89 9.42 25.62
C ASN A 451 -13.97 8.41 24.92
N CYS A 452 -14.46 7.19 24.75
CA CYS A 452 -13.71 6.09 24.13
C CYS A 452 -13.25 6.41 22.69
N TYR A 453 -14.10 7.08 21.91
CA TYR A 453 -13.79 7.40 20.53
C TYR A 453 -12.57 8.34 20.42
N ASN A 454 -12.56 9.41 21.20
CA ASN A 454 -11.46 10.39 21.18
C ASN A 454 -10.12 9.83 21.68
N MET A 455 -10.15 8.71 22.42
CA MET A 455 -8.93 8.04 22.90
C MET A 455 -8.22 7.21 21.83
N LEU A 456 -8.88 6.96 20.68
CA LEU A 456 -8.34 6.06 19.65
C LEU A 456 -7.44 6.78 18.64
N GLY A 457 -7.65 8.07 18.38
CA GLY A 457 -7.02 8.81 17.29
C GLY A 457 -7.61 8.47 15.92
N ASP A 458 -7.10 9.10 14.87
CA ASP A 458 -7.50 8.83 13.50
C ASP A 458 -6.94 7.48 12.99
N TYR A 459 -7.44 7.00 11.85
CA TYR A 459 -7.06 5.71 11.26
C TYR A 459 -7.27 4.49 12.18
N THR A 460 -8.32 4.50 12.98
CA THR A 460 -8.69 3.34 13.80
C THR A 460 -10.07 2.81 13.44
N ALA A 461 -10.21 1.49 13.46
CA ALA A 461 -11.52 0.85 13.35
C ALA A 461 -12.29 0.95 14.69
N PRO A 462 -13.63 0.83 14.68
CA PRO A 462 -14.42 0.79 15.90
C PRO A 462 -13.91 -0.27 16.88
N GLN A 463 -13.83 0.09 18.16
CA GLN A 463 -13.43 -0.78 19.25
C GLN A 463 -14.59 -1.00 20.22
N GLU A 464 -14.63 -2.17 20.86
CA GLU A 464 -15.54 -2.39 21.98
C GLU A 464 -15.12 -1.49 23.14
N GLU A 465 -16.03 -0.74 23.75
CA GLU A 465 -15.76 0.21 24.86
C GLU A 465 -14.95 -0.42 26.01
N LYS A 466 -15.24 -1.68 26.36
CA LYS A 466 -14.48 -2.41 27.39
C LYS A 466 -12.99 -2.52 27.13
N ASN A 467 -12.56 -2.35 25.86
CA ASN A 467 -11.18 -2.43 25.43
C ASN A 467 -10.45 -1.08 25.42
N VAL A 468 -11.18 0.03 25.58
CA VAL A 468 -10.64 1.40 25.57
C VAL A 468 -10.64 1.92 27.01
N LYS A 469 -9.51 2.49 27.41
CA LYS A 469 -9.39 3.13 28.73
C LYS A 469 -9.51 4.63 28.56
N THR A 470 -10.55 5.19 29.15
CA THR A 470 -10.76 6.65 29.29
C THR A 470 -10.16 7.15 30.60
#